data_a298ed28bd76f6996b45fc5c46fbbaa3
#
_entry.id   a298ed28bd76f6996b45fc5c46fbbaa3
#
_cell.length_a   1.000
_cell.length_b   1.000
_cell.length_c   1.000
_cell.angle_alpha   90.00
_cell.angle_beta   90.00
_cell.angle_gamma   90.00
#
_symmetry.space_group_name_H-M   'P 1'
#
loop_
_entity.id
_entity.type
_entity.pdbx_description
1 polymer ?
#
loop_
_entity_poly.entity_id
_entity_poly.type
_entity_poly.pdbx_seq_one_letter_code
_entity_poly.pdbx_strand_id
1 'polypeptide(L)'
;MDNEIKLFEGNQIRSAWDSEREEWYFSIVDIVAVLTGSNNPRDYWYRVKKRMTEEEKSELSTFCRQLKLKAPDGKMRETDAADMQGIFRIIQSIPSPKAEPFKMWLAEVGKERLDEIIDPELTIDRAFIKSAGV
;
A
#
# COMPACT_ATOMS: atom_id res chain seq x y z
N MET A 1 7.36 13.31 0.77
CA MET A 1 6.30 12.36 1.13
C MET A 1 6.42 11.97 2.59
N ASP A 2 5.30 11.75 3.21
CA ASP A 2 5.25 11.31 4.61
C ASP A 2 5.39 9.79 4.66
N ASN A 3 6.52 9.32 5.15
CA ASN A 3 6.78 7.89 5.27
C ASN A 3 6.22 7.35 6.58
N GLU A 4 5.53 6.24 6.51
CA GLU A 4 4.96 5.57 7.68
C GLU A 4 5.15 4.07 7.55
N ILE A 5 5.11 3.39 8.70
CA ILE A 5 5.03 1.93 8.72
C ILE A 5 3.63 1.57 9.17
N LYS A 6 2.91 0.83 8.34
CA LYS A 6 1.59 0.29 8.67
C LYS A 6 1.74 -1.16 9.08
N LEU A 7 0.84 -1.66 9.91
CA LEU A 7 0.90 -3.05 10.35
C LEU A 7 -0.30 -3.82 9.82
N PHE A 8 -0.02 -4.96 9.20
CA PHE A 8 -1.03 -5.94 8.82
C PHE A 8 -0.71 -7.26 9.51
N GLU A 9 -1.57 -7.70 10.42
CA GLU A 9 -1.36 -8.92 11.20
C GLU A 9 0.05 -8.98 11.82
N GLY A 10 0.54 -7.85 12.32
CA GLY A 10 1.85 -7.75 12.92
C GLY A 10 3.01 -7.60 11.94
N ASN A 11 2.75 -7.69 10.64
CA ASN A 11 3.77 -7.51 9.60
C ASN A 11 3.89 -6.04 9.21
N GLN A 12 5.11 -5.56 9.07
CA GLN A 12 5.36 -4.17 8.72
C GLN A 12 5.22 -3.94 7.22
N ILE A 13 4.39 -2.98 6.85
CA ILE A 13 4.23 -2.53 5.48
C ILE A 13 4.72 -1.09 5.41
N ARG A 14 5.86 -0.88 4.77
CA ARG A 14 6.39 0.47 4.59
C ARG A 14 5.51 1.20 3.61
N SER A 15 5.15 2.42 3.94
CA SER A 15 4.15 3.20 3.20
C SER A 15 4.59 4.64 3.10
N ALA A 16 4.07 5.35 2.12
CA ALA A 16 4.33 6.78 1.95
C ALA A 16 3.07 7.47 1.48
N TRP A 17 2.78 8.61 2.06
CA TRP A 17 1.66 9.45 1.66
C TRP A 17 2.13 10.55 0.71
N ASP A 18 1.52 10.64 -0.46
CA ASP A 18 1.77 11.69 -1.43
C ASP A 18 0.64 12.73 -1.29
N SER A 19 0.96 13.86 -0.67
CA SER A 19 -0.02 14.90 -0.40
C SER A 19 -0.47 15.63 -1.66
N GLU A 20 0.35 15.65 -2.71
CA GLU A 20 -0.04 16.29 -3.97
C GLU A 20 -1.07 15.48 -4.73
N ARG A 21 -0.90 14.15 -4.74
CA ARG A 21 -1.83 13.24 -5.41
C ARG A 21 -2.92 12.72 -4.49
N GLU A 22 -2.77 12.95 -3.19
CA GLU A 22 -3.67 12.44 -2.16
C GLU A 22 -3.82 10.92 -2.26
N GLU A 23 -2.68 10.24 -2.36
CA GLU A 23 -2.61 8.80 -2.51
C GLU A 23 -1.57 8.18 -1.60
N TRP A 24 -1.88 6.97 -1.13
CA TRP A 24 -0.91 6.12 -0.46
C TRP A 24 -0.10 5.34 -1.50
N TYR A 25 1.19 5.18 -1.21
CA TYR A 25 2.06 4.24 -1.90
C TYR A 25 2.56 3.23 -0.88
N PHE A 26 2.65 1.97 -1.31
CA PHE A 26 3.05 0.87 -0.43
C PHE A 26 4.21 0.12 -1.05
N SER A 27 5.14 -0.35 -0.20
CA SER A 27 6.26 -1.18 -0.64
C SER A 27 5.72 -2.50 -1.20
N ILE A 28 6.00 -2.76 -2.47
CA ILE A 28 5.54 -3.99 -3.14
C ILE A 28 6.16 -5.21 -2.49
N VAL A 29 7.45 -5.14 -2.16
CA VAL A 29 8.18 -6.26 -1.55
C VAL A 29 7.58 -6.65 -0.22
N ASP A 30 7.17 -5.66 0.59
CA ASP A 30 6.55 -5.93 1.90
C ASP A 30 5.21 -6.64 1.74
N ILE A 31 4.44 -6.23 0.73
CA ILE A 31 3.15 -6.85 0.44
C ILE A 31 3.33 -8.27 -0.09
N VAL A 32 4.29 -8.47 -0.98
CA VAL A 32 4.64 -9.80 -1.48
C VAL A 32 5.01 -10.72 -0.31
N ALA A 33 5.79 -10.22 0.63
CA ALA A 33 6.18 -11.01 1.82
C ALA A 33 4.96 -11.47 2.62
N VAL A 34 4.00 -10.58 2.82
CA VAL A 34 2.78 -10.90 3.56
C VAL A 34 1.93 -11.92 2.81
N LEU A 35 1.75 -11.72 1.51
CA LEU A 35 0.87 -12.58 0.71
C LEU A 35 1.43 -13.97 0.50
N THR A 36 2.75 -14.09 0.33
CA THR A 36 3.38 -15.36 -0.03
C THR A 36 4.06 -16.06 1.15
N GLY A 37 4.42 -15.31 2.19
CA GLY A 37 5.25 -15.85 3.27
C GLY A 37 6.66 -16.18 2.81
N SER A 38 7.11 -15.67 1.67
CA SER A 38 8.41 -15.95 1.11
C SER A 38 9.54 -15.44 1.99
N ASN A 39 10.61 -16.21 2.13
CA ASN A 39 11.83 -15.79 2.82
C ASN A 39 12.63 -14.80 1.99
N ASN A 40 12.34 -14.71 0.69
CA ASN A 40 13.02 -13.79 -0.19
C ASN A 40 12.00 -13.10 -1.11
N PRO A 41 11.23 -12.14 -0.55
CA PRO A 41 10.20 -11.46 -1.32
C PRO A 41 10.74 -10.62 -2.49
N ARG A 42 11.96 -10.13 -2.38
CA ARG A 42 12.60 -9.40 -3.49
C ARG A 42 12.77 -10.27 -4.72
N ASP A 43 13.26 -11.48 -4.51
CA ASP A 43 13.45 -12.43 -5.59
C ASP A 43 12.10 -12.85 -6.18
N TYR A 44 11.12 -13.06 -5.31
CA TYR A 44 9.77 -13.39 -5.75
C TYR A 44 9.21 -12.30 -6.67
N TRP A 45 9.30 -11.04 -6.24
CA TRP A 45 8.83 -9.90 -7.01
C TRP A 45 9.58 -9.76 -8.34
N TYR A 46 10.89 -9.97 -8.31
CA TYR A 46 11.71 -9.92 -9.51
C TYR A 46 11.24 -10.96 -10.54
N ARG A 47 10.95 -12.18 -10.09
CA ARG A 47 10.44 -13.23 -10.97
C ARG A 47 9.06 -12.92 -11.52
N VAL A 48 8.19 -12.31 -10.69
CA VAL A 48 6.87 -11.88 -11.15
C VAL A 48 7.02 -10.86 -12.27
N LYS A 49 7.89 -9.88 -12.10
CA LYS A 49 8.13 -8.86 -13.13
C LYS A 49 8.66 -9.47 -14.42
N LYS A 50 9.55 -10.45 -14.31
CA LYS A 50 10.12 -11.11 -15.48
C LYS A 50 9.09 -11.85 -16.30
N ARG A 51 8.06 -12.38 -15.68
CA ARG A 51 7.02 -13.14 -16.38
C ARG A 51 5.93 -12.24 -16.99
N MET A 52 5.94 -10.97 -16.69
CA MET A 52 4.96 -10.05 -17.23
C MET A 52 5.17 -9.81 -18.71
N THR A 53 4.07 -9.67 -19.45
CA THR A 53 4.10 -9.23 -20.84
C THR A 53 4.47 -7.75 -20.89
N GLU A 54 4.84 -7.27 -22.07
CA GLU A 54 5.13 -5.83 -22.23
C GLU A 54 3.92 -4.97 -21.90
N GLU A 55 2.73 -5.45 -22.23
CA GLU A 55 1.48 -4.77 -21.92
C GLU A 55 1.26 -4.68 -20.40
N GLU A 56 1.48 -5.79 -19.68
CA GLU A 56 1.36 -5.81 -18.23
C GLU A 56 2.39 -4.90 -17.56
N LYS A 57 3.61 -4.87 -18.06
CA LYS A 57 4.65 -3.98 -17.55
C LYS A 57 4.28 -2.51 -17.76
N SER A 58 3.69 -2.19 -18.90
CA SER A 58 3.23 -0.85 -19.22
C SER A 58 2.12 -0.41 -18.26
N GLU A 59 1.16 -1.29 -17.99
CA GLU A 59 0.10 -0.99 -17.02
C GLU A 59 0.68 -0.79 -15.61
N LEU A 60 1.60 -1.67 -15.21
CA LEU A 60 2.21 -1.59 -13.90
C LEU A 60 2.94 -0.26 -13.72
N SER A 61 3.65 0.22 -14.75
CA SER A 61 4.38 1.49 -14.68
C SER A 61 3.47 2.69 -14.43
N THR A 62 2.19 2.57 -14.73
CA THR A 62 1.21 3.63 -14.46
C THR A 62 0.92 3.78 -12.97
N PHE A 63 1.00 2.71 -12.21
CA PHE A 63 0.63 2.67 -10.80
C PHE A 63 1.83 2.54 -9.86
N CYS A 64 3.01 2.31 -10.41
CA CYS A 64 4.21 2.07 -9.62
C CYS A 64 5.25 3.15 -9.82
N ARG A 65 6.06 3.34 -8.79
CA ARG A 65 7.20 4.25 -8.83
C ARG A 65 8.23 3.78 -7.83
N GLN A 66 9.44 4.26 -7.96
CA GLN A 66 10.48 3.98 -6.98
C GLN A 66 10.51 5.08 -5.94
N LEU A 67 10.49 4.68 -4.67
CA LEU A 67 10.56 5.58 -3.54
C LEU A 67 11.72 5.18 -2.65
N LYS A 68 12.34 6.16 -2.01
CA LYS A 68 13.35 5.87 -1.01
C LYS A 68 12.65 5.52 0.30
N LEU A 69 12.80 4.27 0.70
CA LEU A 69 12.24 3.77 1.94
C LEU A 69 13.35 3.18 2.79
N LYS A 70 13.14 3.17 4.10
CA LYS A 70 14.13 2.66 5.05
C LYS A 70 14.24 1.15 4.93
N ALA A 71 15.44 0.65 4.63
CA ALA A 71 15.72 -0.78 4.55
C ALA A 71 16.01 -1.35 5.93
N PRO A 72 16.03 -2.70 6.06
CA PRO A 72 16.33 -3.33 7.36
C PRO A 72 17.68 -2.93 7.96
N ASP A 73 18.66 -2.54 7.13
CA ASP A 73 19.95 -2.07 7.59
C ASP A 73 19.95 -0.61 8.06
N GLY A 74 18.78 0.03 8.03
CA GLY A 74 18.62 1.42 8.45
C GLY A 74 18.91 2.45 7.38
N LYS A 75 19.37 2.06 6.22
CA LYS A 75 19.68 2.98 5.13
C LYS A 75 18.46 3.19 4.23
N MET A 76 18.36 4.38 3.65
CA MET A 76 17.32 4.68 2.67
C MET A 76 17.71 4.09 1.33
N ARG A 77 16.82 3.29 0.74
CA ARG A 77 17.07 2.64 -0.55
C ARG A 77 15.89 2.79 -1.47
N GLU A 78 16.19 2.84 -2.76
CA GLU A 78 15.16 2.84 -3.80
C GLU A 78 14.34 1.54 -3.70
N THR A 79 13.03 1.67 -3.61
CA THR A 79 12.13 0.54 -3.40
C THR A 79 10.93 0.69 -4.33
N ASP A 80 10.57 -0.41 -5.00
CA ASP A 80 9.36 -0.41 -5.83
C ASP A 80 8.14 -0.24 -4.93
N ALA A 81 7.34 0.76 -5.26
CA ALA A 81 6.11 1.05 -4.54
C ALA A 81 4.96 1.22 -5.53
N ALA A 82 3.77 0.92 -5.08
CA ALA A 82 2.57 1.06 -5.91
C ALA A 82 1.48 1.78 -5.13
N ASP A 83 0.65 2.51 -5.86
CA ASP A 83 -0.54 3.10 -5.27
C ASP A 83 -1.59 2.00 -5.03
N MET A 84 -2.73 2.40 -4.50
CA MET A 84 -3.78 1.45 -4.13
C MET A 84 -4.25 0.60 -5.30
N GLN A 85 -4.43 1.20 -6.48
CA GLN A 85 -4.83 0.46 -7.68
C GLN A 85 -3.76 -0.55 -8.10
N GLY A 86 -2.50 -0.15 -8.06
CA GLY A 86 -1.39 -1.04 -8.38
C GLY A 86 -1.31 -2.21 -7.43
N ILE A 87 -1.53 -1.96 -6.15
CA ILE A 87 -1.52 -3.02 -5.14
C ILE A 87 -2.67 -4.02 -5.38
N PHE A 88 -3.87 -3.53 -5.71
CA PHE A 88 -4.99 -4.43 -6.03
C PHE A 88 -4.66 -5.33 -7.22
N ARG A 89 -4.00 -4.80 -8.25
CA ARG A 89 -3.57 -5.60 -9.40
C ARG A 89 -2.54 -6.66 -9.00
N ILE A 90 -1.59 -6.29 -8.15
CA ILE A 90 -0.57 -7.22 -7.67
C ILE A 90 -1.21 -8.34 -6.84
N ILE A 91 -2.17 -8.00 -5.99
CA ILE A 91 -2.89 -9.00 -5.19
C ILE A 91 -3.61 -10.00 -6.10
N GLN A 92 -4.21 -9.54 -7.17
CA GLN A 92 -4.89 -10.41 -8.13
C GLN A 92 -3.92 -11.35 -8.84
N SER A 93 -2.68 -10.95 -8.99
CA SER A 93 -1.64 -11.73 -9.68
C SER A 93 -0.98 -12.77 -8.79
N ILE A 94 -1.12 -12.66 -7.48
CA ILE A 94 -0.46 -13.55 -6.51
C ILE A 94 -1.51 -14.33 -5.74
N PRO A 95 -1.68 -15.63 -6.02
CA PRO A 95 -2.62 -16.45 -5.25
C PRO A 95 -2.20 -16.50 -3.79
N SER A 96 -3.12 -16.14 -2.89
CA SER A 96 -2.84 -16.16 -1.46
C SER A 96 -4.13 -16.24 -0.67
N PRO A 97 -4.16 -17.06 0.41
CA PRO A 97 -5.31 -17.06 1.31
C PRO A 97 -5.46 -15.75 2.08
N LYS A 98 -4.42 -14.91 2.08
CA LYS A 98 -4.44 -13.61 2.75
C LYS A 98 -4.92 -12.47 1.84
N ALA A 99 -5.24 -12.76 0.59
CA ALA A 99 -5.63 -11.74 -0.37
C ALA A 99 -6.87 -10.96 0.08
N GLU A 100 -7.93 -11.64 0.49
CA GLU A 100 -9.16 -10.97 0.92
C GLU A 100 -8.99 -10.15 2.20
N PRO A 101 -8.43 -10.68 3.28
CA PRO A 101 -8.20 -9.85 4.47
C PRO A 101 -7.24 -8.70 4.21
N PHE A 102 -6.28 -8.87 3.31
CA PHE A 102 -5.37 -7.78 2.95
C PHE A 102 -6.11 -6.66 2.20
N LYS A 103 -6.99 -7.00 1.28
CA LYS A 103 -7.81 -6.02 0.56
C LYS A 103 -8.66 -5.21 1.53
N MET A 104 -9.25 -5.85 2.52
CA MET A 104 -10.05 -5.17 3.53
C MET A 104 -9.20 -4.20 4.35
N TRP A 105 -8.02 -4.63 4.75
CA TRP A 105 -7.09 -3.79 5.48
C TRP A 105 -6.69 -2.56 4.64
N LEU A 106 -6.41 -2.78 3.37
CA LEU A 106 -6.00 -1.73 2.45
C LEU A 106 -7.10 -0.66 2.30
N ALA A 107 -8.35 -1.11 2.21
CA ALA A 107 -9.49 -0.19 2.12
C ALA A 107 -9.60 0.68 3.38
N GLU A 108 -9.37 0.11 4.56
CA GLU A 108 -9.40 0.87 5.81
C GLU A 108 -8.29 1.91 5.87
N VAL A 109 -7.07 1.55 5.47
CA VAL A 109 -5.94 2.48 5.44
C VAL A 109 -6.24 3.66 4.53
N GLY A 110 -6.77 3.40 3.34
CA GLY A 110 -7.10 4.45 2.38
C GLY A 110 -8.17 5.39 2.92
N LYS A 111 -9.17 4.84 3.55
CA LYS A 111 -10.29 5.61 4.09
C LYS A 111 -9.85 6.55 5.22
N GLU A 112 -9.03 6.07 6.15
CA GLU A 112 -8.56 6.86 7.28
C GLU A 112 -7.93 8.18 6.83
N ARG A 113 -7.00 8.10 5.87
CA ARG A 113 -6.27 9.29 5.44
C ARG A 113 -7.13 10.25 4.63
N LEU A 114 -8.01 9.70 3.79
CA LEU A 114 -8.93 10.53 3.00
C LEU A 114 -9.89 11.31 3.90
N ASP A 115 -10.39 10.70 4.94
CA ASP A 115 -11.27 11.37 5.91
C ASP A 115 -10.55 12.55 6.58
N GLU A 116 -9.29 12.37 6.95
CA GLU A 116 -8.48 13.44 7.52
C GLU A 116 -8.27 14.60 6.56
N ILE A 117 -8.05 14.31 5.29
CA ILE A 117 -7.77 15.34 4.28
C ILE A 117 -9.01 16.16 3.95
N ILE A 118 -10.15 15.50 3.84
CA ILE A 118 -11.40 16.20 3.53
C ILE A 118 -11.69 17.25 4.57
N ASP A 119 -11.57 16.89 5.85
CA ASP A 119 -11.70 17.86 6.94
C ASP A 119 -11.23 17.23 8.25
N PRO A 120 -10.05 17.61 8.75
CA PRO A 120 -9.57 17.07 10.02
C PRO A 120 -10.52 17.31 11.17
N GLU A 121 -11.32 18.36 11.11
CA GLU A 121 -12.29 18.69 12.14
C GLU A 121 -13.64 18.03 11.91
N LEU A 122 -13.87 17.50 10.71
CA LEU A 122 -15.11 16.85 10.36
C LEU A 122 -15.42 15.67 11.27
N THR A 123 -14.42 15.00 11.76
CA THR A 123 -14.62 13.89 12.70
C THR A 123 -15.33 14.38 13.95
N ILE A 124 -14.96 15.56 14.44
CA ILE A 124 -15.61 16.18 15.60
C ILE A 124 -17.03 16.58 15.23
N ASP A 125 -17.20 17.21 14.08
CA ASP A 125 -18.50 17.62 13.58
C ASP A 125 -19.42 16.43 13.36
N ARG A 126 -18.90 15.34 12.83
CA ARG A 126 -19.66 14.10 12.67
C ARG A 126 -20.13 13.55 14.01
N ALA A 127 -19.26 13.56 15.00
CA ALA A 127 -19.62 13.10 16.33
C ALA A 127 -20.70 13.99 16.92
N PHE A 128 -20.59 15.27 16.72
CA PHE A 128 -21.59 16.24 17.15
C PHE A 128 -22.94 16.01 16.48
N ILE A 129 -22.92 15.85 15.15
CA ILE A 129 -24.14 15.59 14.37
C ILE A 129 -24.81 14.29 14.83
N LYS A 130 -24.03 13.25 15.05
CA LYS A 130 -24.57 12.00 15.57
C LYS A 130 -25.18 12.17 16.95
N SER A 131 -24.53 12.95 17.79
CA SER A 131 -25.02 13.24 19.13
C SER A 131 -26.34 14.00 19.08
N ALA A 132 -26.53 14.81 18.05
CA ALA A 132 -27.78 15.55 17.83
C ALA A 132 -28.88 14.68 17.22
N GLY A 133 -28.62 13.41 16.99
CA GLY A 133 -29.63 12.47 16.47
C GLY A 133 -29.80 12.50 14.95
N VAL A 134 -28.82 13.01 14.27
CA VAL A 134 -28.86 13.13 12.81
C VAL A 134 -28.19 11.94 12.15
#